data_b401292060d0caf4e6afcd6c5c4ffbe3
#
_entry.id   b401292060d0caf4e6afcd6c5c4ffbe3
#
_cell.length_a   1.000
_cell.length_b   1.000
_cell.length_c   1.000
_cell.angle_alpha   90.00
_cell.angle_beta   90.00
_cell.angle_gamma   90.00
#
_symmetry.space_group_name_H-M   'P 1'
#
loop_
_entity.id
_entity.type
_entity.pdbx_description
1 polymer ?
#
loop_
_entity_poly.entity_id
_entity_poly.type
_entity_poly.pdbx_seq_one_letter_code
_entity_poly.pdbx_strand_id
1 'polypeptide(L)'
;NIDLIYLDPPYNQHPYGSNYFMLNVIAENKEPEEVSRVSGIPKKWNKSNYNYYKSAIESMRNLLEESVNKSKYILLSYNNEGIIKEDDWEELFQEYDIKKYEIKYNAYRASRNLSSRNDKVIERMYLINKK
;
A
#
# COMPACT_ATOMS: atom_id res chain seq x y z
N ASN A 1 -9.30 1.35 24.79
CA ASN A 1 -8.64 0.28 24.02
C ASN A 1 -9.50 -0.06 22.81
N ILE A 2 -8.88 -0.13 21.65
CA ILE A 2 -9.53 -0.53 20.39
C ILE A 2 -9.36 -2.05 20.27
N ASP A 3 -10.41 -2.77 19.88
CA ASP A 3 -10.32 -4.23 19.71
C ASP A 3 -9.55 -4.61 18.46
N LEU A 4 -9.80 -3.91 17.35
CA LEU A 4 -9.21 -4.19 16.05
C LEU A 4 -8.89 -2.89 15.30
N ILE A 5 -7.69 -2.79 14.73
CA ILE A 5 -7.32 -1.79 13.74
C ILE A 5 -7.17 -2.48 12.38
N TYR A 6 -7.83 -1.97 11.34
CA TYR A 6 -7.60 -2.39 9.97
C TYR A 6 -6.65 -1.41 9.27
N LEU A 7 -5.58 -1.96 8.68
CA LEU A 7 -4.55 -1.22 7.95
C LEU A 7 -4.55 -1.63 6.48
N ASP A 8 -4.72 -0.65 5.59
CA ASP A 8 -4.67 -0.81 4.14
C ASP A 8 -3.78 0.31 3.54
N PRO A 9 -2.47 0.26 3.80
CA PRO A 9 -1.56 1.31 3.35
C PRO A 9 -1.32 1.26 1.84
N PRO A 10 -0.89 2.37 1.22
CA PRO A 10 -0.38 2.33 -0.15
C PRO A 10 0.75 1.30 -0.27
N TYR A 11 0.67 0.42 -1.26
CA TYR A 11 1.64 -0.67 -1.42
C TYR A 11 2.59 -0.49 -2.61
N ASN A 12 2.35 0.50 -3.48
CA ASN A 12 3.17 0.72 -4.67
C ASN A 12 3.61 2.19 -4.82
N GLN A 13 4.47 2.47 -5.82
CA GLN A 13 5.01 3.80 -6.09
C GLN A 13 3.99 4.78 -6.69
N HIS A 14 2.78 4.34 -7.00
CA HIS A 14 1.75 5.17 -7.62
C HIS A 14 0.83 5.78 -6.55
N PRO A 15 1.03 7.06 -6.19
CA PRO A 15 0.19 7.69 -5.17
C PRO A 15 -1.25 7.88 -5.67
N TYR A 16 -2.19 7.86 -4.75
CA TYR A 16 -3.61 8.10 -5.05
C TYR A 16 -3.82 9.44 -5.77
N GLY A 17 -3.05 10.47 -5.40
CA GLY A 17 -3.09 11.77 -6.07
C GLY A 17 -2.79 11.72 -7.56
N SER A 18 -1.99 10.76 -8.04
CA SER A 18 -1.76 10.56 -9.47
C SER A 18 -2.78 9.62 -10.13
N ASN A 19 -3.30 8.64 -9.40
CA ASN A 19 -4.26 7.68 -9.95
C ASN A 19 -5.67 8.27 -10.05
N TYR A 20 -6.04 9.11 -9.10
CA TYR A 20 -7.38 9.69 -8.97
C TYR A 20 -7.41 11.21 -9.18
N PHE A 21 -6.38 11.78 -9.82
CA PHE A 21 -6.27 13.23 -9.99
C PHE A 21 -7.50 13.87 -10.63
N MET A 22 -8.12 13.19 -11.59
CA MET A 22 -9.31 13.72 -12.27
C MET A 22 -10.49 13.88 -11.30
N LEU A 23 -10.66 12.92 -10.38
CA LEU A 23 -11.69 13.01 -9.34
C LEU A 23 -11.42 14.18 -8.38
N ASN A 24 -10.14 14.42 -8.04
CA ASN A 24 -9.76 15.56 -7.22
C ASN A 24 -10.03 16.88 -7.95
N VAL A 25 -9.68 16.99 -9.25
CA VAL A 25 -9.98 18.17 -10.07
C VAL A 25 -11.49 18.48 -10.09
N ILE A 26 -12.32 17.45 -10.23
CA ILE A 26 -13.78 17.60 -10.21
C ILE A 26 -14.27 18.03 -8.81
N ALA A 27 -13.79 17.37 -7.76
CA ALA A 27 -14.22 17.64 -6.38
C ALA A 27 -13.82 19.05 -5.91
N GLU A 28 -12.60 19.48 -6.27
CA GLU A 28 -12.08 20.78 -5.92
C GLU A 28 -12.57 21.90 -6.86
N ASN A 29 -13.13 21.55 -8.02
CA ASN A 29 -13.51 22.45 -9.10
C ASN A 29 -12.39 23.42 -9.47
N LYS A 30 -11.16 22.89 -9.55
CA LYS A 30 -9.94 23.68 -9.78
C LYS A 30 -9.03 22.98 -10.76
N GLU A 31 -8.61 23.72 -11.79
CA GLU A 31 -7.62 23.21 -12.74
C GLU A 31 -6.23 23.08 -12.11
N PRO A 32 -5.47 22.02 -12.45
CA PRO A 32 -4.08 21.89 -11.99
C PRO A 32 -3.20 23.00 -12.58
N GLU A 33 -2.30 23.56 -11.79
CA GLU A 33 -1.36 24.61 -12.24
C GLU A 33 -0.43 24.10 -13.36
N GLU A 34 0.02 22.87 -13.26
CA GLU A 34 0.91 22.24 -14.24
C GLU A 34 0.56 20.76 -14.45
N VAL A 35 0.53 20.35 -15.70
CA VAL A 35 0.32 18.96 -16.10
C VAL A 35 1.51 18.41 -16.90
N SER A 36 1.67 17.10 -16.88
CA SER A 36 2.63 16.39 -17.72
C SER A 36 2.17 16.45 -19.18
N ARG A 37 3.06 16.82 -20.09
CA ARG A 37 2.78 16.84 -21.54
C ARG A 37 2.47 15.45 -22.11
N VAL A 38 2.96 14.39 -21.47
CA VAL A 38 2.81 13.02 -21.99
C VAL A 38 1.55 12.36 -21.44
N SER A 39 1.25 12.53 -20.16
CA SER A 39 0.17 11.82 -19.48
C SER A 39 -1.02 12.70 -19.09
N GLY A 40 -0.88 14.03 -19.18
CA GLY A 40 -1.90 14.96 -18.68
C GLY A 40 -2.09 14.98 -17.16
N ILE A 41 -1.30 14.19 -16.44
CA ILE A 41 -1.38 14.09 -14.96
C ILE A 41 -0.72 15.34 -14.35
N PRO A 42 -1.30 15.92 -13.28
CA PRO A 42 -0.66 17.01 -12.56
C PRO A 42 0.77 16.66 -12.14
N LYS A 43 1.69 17.62 -12.20
CA LYS A 43 3.08 17.39 -11.77
C LYS A 43 3.25 17.39 -10.26
N LYS A 44 2.37 18.06 -9.54
CA LYS A 44 2.38 18.15 -8.08
C LYS A 44 1.19 17.38 -7.51
N TRP A 45 1.47 16.44 -6.63
CA TRP A 45 0.48 15.70 -5.81
C TRP A 45 1.11 15.27 -4.50
N ASN A 46 0.26 15.05 -3.50
CA ASN A 46 0.71 14.49 -2.24
C ASN A 46 1.16 13.03 -2.42
N LYS A 47 2.32 12.73 -1.85
CA LYS A 47 2.88 11.39 -1.79
C LYS A 47 3.03 10.96 -0.34
N SER A 48 2.73 9.70 -0.08
CA SER A 48 2.97 9.09 1.22
C SER A 48 4.38 8.50 1.29
N ASN A 49 4.95 8.41 2.48
CA ASN A 49 6.21 7.69 2.72
C ASN A 49 6.11 6.21 2.29
N TYR A 50 4.92 5.63 2.28
CA TYR A 50 4.65 4.27 1.78
C TYR A 50 4.84 4.12 0.27
N ASN A 51 4.87 5.21 -0.50
CA ASN A 51 5.12 5.17 -1.95
C ASN A 51 6.62 5.14 -2.32
N TYR A 52 7.52 5.17 -1.33
CA TYR A 52 8.97 5.16 -1.55
C TYR A 52 9.63 3.97 -0.86
N TYR A 53 10.42 3.20 -1.59
CA TYR A 53 11.10 2.03 -1.06
C TYR A 53 11.92 2.33 0.21
N LYS A 54 12.66 3.43 0.22
CA LYS A 54 13.55 3.79 1.34
C LYS A 54 12.82 4.12 2.64
N SER A 55 11.58 4.60 2.57
CA SER A 55 10.84 5.05 3.74
C SER A 55 9.64 4.17 4.08
N ALA A 56 9.21 3.29 3.16
CA ALA A 56 8.03 2.45 3.37
C ALA A 56 8.21 1.48 4.54
N ILE A 57 9.37 0.85 4.64
CA ILE A 57 9.67 -0.16 5.68
C ILE A 57 9.66 0.49 7.06
N GLU A 58 10.37 1.61 7.23
CA GLU A 58 10.42 2.34 8.50
C GLU A 58 9.06 2.90 8.89
N SER A 59 8.33 3.47 7.92
CA SER A 59 6.98 3.97 8.16
C SER A 59 6.02 2.85 8.58
N MET A 60 6.17 1.66 8.01
CA MET A 60 5.40 0.48 8.40
C MET A 60 5.77 0.00 9.81
N ARG A 61 7.06 -0.03 10.15
CA ARG A 61 7.52 -0.37 11.51
C ARG A 61 6.88 0.53 12.55
N ASN A 62 6.97 1.84 12.36
CA ASN A 62 6.37 2.83 13.26
C ASN A 62 4.84 2.68 13.36
N LEU A 63 4.16 2.39 12.24
CA LEU A 63 2.72 2.18 12.21
C LEU A 63 2.31 0.93 13.01
N LEU A 64 3.05 -0.17 12.86
CA LEU A 64 2.79 -1.40 13.60
C LEU A 64 3.01 -1.20 15.11
N GLU A 65 4.12 -0.58 15.51
CA GLU A 65 4.42 -0.28 16.92
C GLU A 65 3.33 0.59 17.57
N GLU A 66 2.92 1.65 16.89
CA GLU A 66 1.83 2.51 17.37
C GLU A 66 0.48 1.77 17.45
N SER A 67 0.21 0.91 16.48
CA SER A 67 -1.06 0.19 16.39
C SER A 67 -1.19 -0.89 17.46
N VAL A 68 -0.14 -1.68 17.73
CA VAL A 68 -0.16 -2.72 18.79
C VAL A 68 -0.27 -2.13 20.19
N ASN A 69 0.15 -0.90 20.39
CA ASN A 69 -0.01 -0.20 21.66
C ASN A 69 -1.44 0.33 21.89
N LYS A 70 -2.24 0.46 20.83
CA LYS A 70 -3.59 1.04 20.87
C LYS A 70 -4.70 0.00 20.70
N SER A 71 -4.40 -1.15 20.11
CA SER A 71 -5.39 -2.18 19.81
C SER A 71 -4.93 -3.57 20.25
N LYS A 72 -5.92 -4.44 20.43
CA LYS A 72 -5.67 -5.85 20.75
C LYS A 72 -5.20 -6.64 19.54
N TYR A 73 -5.79 -6.33 18.38
CA TYR A 73 -5.48 -6.97 17.10
C TYR A 73 -5.29 -5.93 16.01
N ILE A 74 -4.41 -6.23 15.06
CA ILE A 74 -4.25 -5.49 13.82
C ILE A 74 -4.56 -6.44 12.68
N LEU A 75 -5.33 -5.99 11.71
CA LEU A 75 -5.57 -6.68 10.45
C LEU A 75 -4.95 -5.83 9.34
N LEU A 76 -3.87 -6.33 8.75
CA LEU A 76 -3.11 -5.62 7.72
C LEU A 76 -3.31 -6.30 6.37
N SER A 77 -3.76 -5.53 5.37
CA SER A 77 -3.87 -5.95 3.97
C SER A 77 -2.65 -5.50 3.17
N TYR A 78 -2.07 -6.40 2.39
CA TYR A 78 -0.94 -6.10 1.50
C TYR A 78 -0.86 -7.13 0.38
N ASN A 79 -0.18 -6.83 -0.73
CA ASN A 79 -0.01 -7.80 -1.81
C ASN A 79 1.47 -8.05 -2.16
N ASN A 80 1.70 -9.11 -2.94
CA ASN A 80 3.05 -9.55 -3.31
C ASN A 80 3.75 -8.62 -4.33
N GLU A 81 3.02 -7.74 -5.00
CA GLU A 81 3.58 -6.75 -5.92
C GLU A 81 4.00 -5.45 -5.20
N GLY A 82 3.73 -5.35 -3.90
CA GLY A 82 4.05 -4.18 -3.10
C GLY A 82 5.53 -3.86 -2.99
N ILE A 83 5.84 -2.66 -2.49
CA ILE A 83 7.21 -2.17 -2.28
C ILE A 83 7.92 -2.99 -1.20
N ILE A 84 7.24 -3.28 -0.08
CA ILE A 84 7.76 -4.12 1.01
C ILE A 84 7.72 -5.57 0.56
N LYS A 85 8.87 -6.24 0.55
CA LYS A 85 9.04 -7.60 0.08
C LYS A 85 8.92 -8.62 1.20
N GLU A 86 8.93 -9.91 0.86
CA GLU A 86 8.75 -10.98 1.84
C GLU A 86 9.80 -10.92 2.96
N ASP A 87 11.08 -10.75 2.60
CA ASP A 87 12.17 -10.67 3.56
C ASP A 87 12.02 -9.47 4.52
N ASP A 88 11.54 -8.33 3.99
CA ASP A 88 11.24 -7.13 4.80
C ASP A 88 10.10 -7.41 5.80
N TRP A 89 9.06 -8.16 5.37
CA TRP A 89 7.97 -8.56 6.25
C TRP A 89 8.42 -9.52 7.35
N GLU A 90 9.30 -10.46 7.03
CA GLU A 90 9.87 -11.37 8.03
C GLU A 90 10.60 -10.59 9.13
N GLU A 91 11.37 -9.57 8.75
CA GLU A 91 12.03 -8.68 9.70
C GLU A 91 11.03 -7.86 10.54
N LEU A 92 10.06 -7.22 9.87
CA LEU A 92 9.04 -6.39 10.54
C LEU A 92 8.21 -7.17 11.56
N PHE A 93 8.00 -8.47 11.32
CA PHE A 93 7.13 -9.32 12.13
C PHE A 93 7.83 -10.08 13.26
N GLN A 94 9.14 -9.95 13.41
CA GLN A 94 9.91 -10.71 14.40
C GLN A 94 9.38 -10.61 15.84
N GLU A 95 8.84 -9.46 16.23
CA GLU A 95 8.36 -9.20 17.59
C GLU A 95 6.85 -9.42 17.77
N TYR A 96 6.15 -9.89 16.73
CA TYR A 96 4.70 -10.07 16.75
C TYR A 96 4.29 -11.52 16.52
N ASP A 97 3.13 -11.88 17.06
CA ASP A 97 2.43 -13.10 16.67
C ASP A 97 1.64 -12.84 15.40
N ILE A 98 1.91 -13.62 14.35
CA ILE A 98 1.36 -13.40 13.02
C ILE A 98 0.57 -14.61 12.55
N LYS A 99 -0.66 -14.36 12.08
CA LYS A 99 -1.41 -15.33 11.29
C LYS A 99 -1.62 -14.77 9.89
N LYS A 100 -1.02 -15.43 8.89
CA LYS A 100 -1.06 -15.04 7.48
C LYS A 100 -2.14 -15.81 6.73
N TYR A 101 -2.93 -15.08 5.94
CA TYR A 101 -3.90 -15.62 4.99
C TYR A 101 -3.55 -15.12 3.59
N GLU A 102 -3.65 -15.98 2.59
CA GLU A 102 -3.32 -15.67 1.20
C GLU A 102 -4.45 -16.07 0.25
N ILE A 103 -4.76 -15.18 -0.69
CA ILE A 103 -5.69 -15.45 -1.78
C ILE A 103 -5.00 -15.11 -3.10
N LYS A 104 -5.00 -16.06 -4.02
CA LYS A 104 -4.45 -15.89 -5.37
C LYS A 104 -5.60 -15.57 -6.34
N TYR A 105 -5.42 -14.53 -7.14
CA TYR A 105 -6.35 -14.18 -8.19
C TYR A 105 -5.64 -13.72 -9.46
N ASN A 106 -6.36 -13.75 -10.57
CA ASN A 106 -5.82 -13.28 -11.85
C ASN A 106 -5.72 -11.75 -11.84
N ALA A 107 -4.53 -11.22 -12.07
CA ALA A 107 -4.34 -9.79 -12.16
C ALA A 107 -5.04 -9.23 -13.40
N TYR A 108 -5.86 -8.19 -13.21
CA TYR A 108 -6.36 -7.41 -14.33
C TYR A 108 -5.23 -6.57 -14.91
N ARG A 109 -4.77 -6.94 -16.10
CA ARG A 109 -3.61 -6.30 -16.75
C ARG A 109 -4.00 -5.28 -17.81
N ALA A 110 -5.27 -4.91 -17.96
CA ALA A 110 -5.74 -4.10 -19.10
C ALA A 110 -4.91 -4.43 -20.38
N SER A 111 -5.29 -4.29 -21.56
CA SER A 111 -4.72 -4.76 -22.83
C SER A 111 -3.20 -4.50 -23.10
N ARG A 112 -2.37 -4.37 -22.06
CA ARG A 112 -0.92 -4.21 -22.19
C ARG A 112 -0.26 -5.58 -22.21
N ASN A 113 0.43 -5.91 -23.30
CA ASN A 113 1.33 -7.08 -23.42
C ASN A 113 2.49 -6.94 -22.41
N LEU A 114 2.29 -7.41 -21.19
CA LEU A 114 3.30 -7.49 -20.16
C LEU A 114 3.77 -8.94 -20.03
N SER A 115 4.44 -9.44 -21.07
CA SER A 115 4.97 -10.81 -21.13
C SER A 115 5.96 -11.17 -20.01
N SER A 116 6.41 -10.18 -19.24
CA SER A 116 7.38 -10.37 -18.15
C SER A 116 6.77 -10.35 -16.73
N ARG A 117 5.45 -10.17 -16.57
CA ARG A 117 4.79 -10.15 -15.25
C ARG A 117 3.94 -11.40 -15.05
N ASN A 118 3.93 -11.89 -13.80
CA ASN A 118 3.04 -12.97 -13.40
C ASN A 118 1.57 -12.60 -13.62
N ASP A 119 0.80 -13.51 -14.19
CA ASP A 119 -0.65 -13.34 -14.39
C ASP A 119 -1.45 -13.37 -13.09
N LYS A 120 -0.80 -13.72 -11.99
CA LYS A 120 -1.43 -13.90 -10.68
C LYS A 120 -0.86 -12.93 -9.66
N VAL A 121 -1.76 -12.31 -8.91
CA VAL A 121 -1.47 -11.52 -7.72
C VAL A 121 -1.85 -12.34 -6.49
N ILE A 122 -1.04 -12.24 -5.45
CA ILE A 122 -1.32 -12.81 -4.15
C ILE A 122 -1.66 -11.66 -3.20
N GLU A 123 -2.92 -11.59 -2.80
CA GLU A 123 -3.33 -10.73 -1.69
C GLU A 123 -3.08 -11.45 -0.38
N ARG A 124 -2.55 -10.71 0.57
CA ARG A 124 -2.21 -11.18 1.91
C ARG A 124 -2.96 -10.39 2.95
N MET A 125 -3.46 -11.11 3.92
CA MET A 125 -4.05 -10.55 5.12
C MET A 125 -3.28 -11.07 6.32
N TYR A 126 -2.70 -10.16 7.10
CA TYR A 126 -1.97 -10.50 8.32
C TYR A 126 -2.80 -10.11 9.53
N LEU A 127 -3.15 -11.09 10.35
CA LEU A 127 -3.67 -10.84 11.70
C LEU A 127 -2.47 -10.79 12.65
N ILE A 128 -2.30 -9.66 13.31
CA ILE A 128 -1.11 -9.32 14.09
C ILE A 128 -1.54 -9.01 15.52
N ASN A 129 -0.84 -9.56 16.47
CA ASN A 129 -0.95 -9.20 17.88
C ASN A 129 0.42 -9.20 18.57
N LYS A 130 0.50 -8.55 19.72
CA LYS A 130 1.72 -8.52 20.51
C LYS A 130 2.01 -9.90 21.06
N LYS A 131 3.28 -10.33 21.01
CA LYS A 131 3.75 -11.53 21.71
C LYS A 131 3.60 -11.41 23.22
#